data_14b6eda30535f25dff1e8fd9360d7058
#
_entry.id   14b6eda30535f25dff1e8fd9360d7058
#
_cell.length_a   1.000
_cell.length_b   1.000
_cell.length_c   1.000
_cell.angle_alpha   90.00
_cell.angle_beta   90.00
_cell.angle_gamma   90.00
#
_symmetry.space_group_name_H-M   'P 1'
#
loop_
_entity.id
_entity.type
_entity.pdbx_description
1 polymer ?
#
loop_
_entity_poly.entity_id
_entity_poly.type
_entity_poly.pdbx_seq_one_letter_code
_entity_poly.pdbx_strand_id
1 'polypeptide(L)'
;FESRRLAKAALSFFDSSLLPGKAVLCRLLLARIAQRTNDLATAHKESSAAIEKLTDMQAPMLKHQAFLLMGQIHSTSGNRKEAYDCFRTSRQALEMLRSNLRGQELKMAFLKNRLEVYELLVDACLGGQYSSESLAEAFGYIEEAKSRTLMDQMLQPVYSAGEDSGQSDLVRRMRNLRDELNWYYSLIELEQLRPEQRSPDHIKRLEEQVRARETDLIRVLQESNVSGESVSGMQSGKSLSLEEIRAALTRETLVVEYFQTGDRILACLLGADQLQIVPVTLASRIANVLRLLQFQLSKFRLGTEYAAAFRDSLIESTKAHLKTLYDELLAPLRDRLDAPHLLFVPHGALHYVPFHALFDGERFVIDEHTVSYAPSASIYAVCTKKQVNTDGPALLMGVPDQNAPSILEELEALKAILPDPQMFVGKSASEYILKNAGPGARLIHIATHGFFRQDSPMFSSIRMGSSYLSLYDLYQLRLPVELVTLSGCATGLNVVAAGDELIGLARGLFQAGAQSLLLSLWDVHDQSTADFMTEFYRRLQSGEDKAQAMRAAMLAVREAYPHPYQWAPFVLMGKYAK
;
A
#
# COMPACT_ATOMS: atom_id res chain seq x y z
N PHE A 1 -38.52 9.05 -12.55
CA PHE A 1 -39.56 10.10 -12.46
C PHE A 1 -39.72 10.57 -11.00
N GLU A 2 -39.95 9.67 -10.09
CA GLU A 2 -40.20 9.95 -8.65
C GLU A 2 -39.03 10.71 -7.99
N SER A 3 -37.80 10.28 -8.19
CA SER A 3 -36.59 10.94 -7.65
C SER A 3 -36.49 12.41 -8.09
N ARG A 4 -36.82 12.73 -9.34
CA ARG A 4 -36.82 14.09 -9.88
C ARG A 4 -37.90 14.95 -9.21
N ARG A 5 -39.07 14.39 -8.97
CA ARG A 5 -40.21 15.07 -8.30
C ARG A 5 -39.83 15.42 -6.85
N LEU A 6 -39.29 14.46 -6.11
CA LEU A 6 -38.87 14.64 -4.73
C LEU A 6 -37.72 15.65 -4.60
N ALA A 7 -36.72 15.59 -5.47
CA ALA A 7 -35.60 16.54 -5.47
C ALA A 7 -36.05 17.97 -5.77
N LYS A 8 -37.04 18.18 -6.68
CA LYS A 8 -37.61 19.49 -6.95
C LYS A 8 -38.40 20.06 -5.75
N ALA A 9 -39.21 19.24 -5.10
CA ALA A 9 -39.94 19.60 -3.92
C ALA A 9 -39.01 20.00 -2.76
N ALA A 10 -37.96 19.22 -2.53
CA ALA A 10 -36.94 19.53 -1.53
C ALA A 10 -36.16 20.81 -1.87
N LEU A 11 -35.82 21.05 -3.14
CA LEU A 11 -35.17 22.27 -3.60
C LEU A 11 -36.00 23.50 -3.27
N SER A 12 -37.32 23.49 -3.61
CA SER A 12 -38.23 24.59 -3.31
C SER A 12 -38.31 24.89 -1.81
N PHE A 13 -38.37 23.86 -0.98
CA PHE A 13 -38.36 24.01 0.48
C PHE A 13 -37.06 24.61 1.00
N PHE A 14 -35.89 24.14 0.56
CA PHE A 14 -34.60 24.63 1.05
C PHE A 14 -34.26 26.02 0.53
N ASP A 15 -34.68 26.38 -0.68
CA ASP A 15 -34.54 27.74 -1.20
C ASP A 15 -35.39 28.72 -0.36
N SER A 16 -36.63 28.37 0.02
CA SER A 16 -37.50 29.21 0.87
C SER A 16 -37.02 29.26 2.34
N SER A 17 -36.35 28.24 2.81
CA SER A 17 -35.86 28.12 4.20
C SER A 17 -34.46 28.73 4.41
N LEU A 18 -33.90 29.45 3.44
CA LEU A 18 -32.54 30.04 3.47
C LEU A 18 -31.45 29.03 3.86
N LEU A 19 -31.55 27.81 3.35
CA LEU A 19 -30.57 26.74 3.55
C LEU A 19 -29.77 26.48 2.26
N PRO A 20 -28.84 27.37 1.86
CA PRO A 20 -28.24 27.38 0.54
C PRO A 20 -27.43 26.11 0.26
N GLY A 21 -26.72 25.53 1.26
CA GLY A 21 -25.97 24.29 1.10
C GLY A 21 -26.85 23.07 0.77
N LYS A 22 -28.04 22.97 1.37
CA LYS A 22 -29.02 21.92 1.06
C LYS A 22 -29.68 22.14 -0.30
N ALA A 23 -29.91 23.38 -0.68
CA ALA A 23 -30.40 23.72 -2.00
C ALA A 23 -29.39 23.34 -3.10
N VAL A 24 -28.09 23.59 -2.89
CA VAL A 24 -27.02 23.15 -3.78
C VAL A 24 -27.02 21.62 -3.94
N LEU A 25 -27.13 20.85 -2.84
CA LEU A 25 -27.22 19.38 -2.91
C LEU A 25 -28.42 18.92 -3.76
N CYS A 26 -29.58 19.56 -3.62
CA CYS A 26 -30.76 19.23 -4.43
C CYS A 26 -30.53 19.53 -5.91
N ARG A 27 -29.89 20.66 -6.25
CA ARG A 27 -29.51 20.99 -7.64
C ARG A 27 -28.52 19.99 -8.23
N LEU A 28 -27.49 19.60 -7.48
CA LEU A 28 -26.54 18.56 -7.91
C LEU A 28 -27.23 17.20 -8.13
N LEU A 29 -28.19 16.85 -7.28
CA LEU A 29 -28.99 15.65 -7.47
C LEU A 29 -29.83 15.72 -8.75
N LEU A 30 -30.49 16.86 -9.01
CA LEU A 30 -31.26 17.09 -10.24
C LEU A 30 -30.37 17.03 -11.49
N ALA A 31 -29.19 17.65 -11.43
CA ALA A 31 -28.19 17.60 -12.51
C ALA A 31 -27.73 16.16 -12.78
N ARG A 32 -27.46 15.37 -11.74
CA ARG A 32 -27.05 13.95 -11.88
C ARG A 32 -28.18 13.07 -12.45
N ILE A 33 -29.44 13.31 -12.03
CA ILE A 33 -30.59 12.63 -12.61
C ILE A 33 -30.72 12.97 -14.11
N ALA A 34 -30.57 14.25 -14.47
CA ALA A 34 -30.66 14.69 -15.86
C ALA A 34 -29.52 14.11 -16.70
N GLN A 35 -28.29 14.09 -16.20
CA GLN A 35 -27.14 13.45 -16.87
C GLN A 35 -27.40 11.96 -17.13
N ARG A 36 -27.88 11.21 -16.13
CA ARG A 36 -28.18 9.77 -16.29
C ARG A 36 -29.33 9.49 -17.27
N THR A 37 -30.21 10.46 -17.47
CA THR A 37 -31.29 10.38 -18.47
C THR A 37 -30.93 11.01 -19.81
N ASN A 38 -29.65 11.36 -20.00
CA ASN A 38 -29.09 11.99 -21.19
C ASN A 38 -29.73 13.37 -21.54
N ASP A 39 -30.32 14.04 -20.55
CA ASP A 39 -30.83 15.42 -20.64
C ASP A 39 -29.70 16.40 -20.27
N LEU A 40 -28.69 16.52 -21.16
CA LEU A 40 -27.49 17.29 -20.91
C LEU A 40 -27.76 18.79 -20.73
N ALA A 41 -28.80 19.34 -21.37
CA ALA A 41 -29.19 20.73 -21.23
C ALA A 41 -29.68 21.04 -19.80
N THR A 42 -30.57 20.21 -19.24
CA THR A 42 -31.03 20.34 -17.86
C THR A 42 -29.89 20.07 -16.88
N ALA A 43 -29.05 19.05 -17.14
CA ALA A 43 -27.88 18.75 -16.30
C ALA A 43 -26.94 19.94 -16.19
N HIS A 44 -26.59 20.57 -17.30
CA HIS A 44 -25.75 21.77 -17.35
C HIS A 44 -26.39 22.94 -16.60
N LYS A 45 -27.68 23.22 -16.85
CA LYS A 45 -28.42 24.31 -16.19
C LYS A 45 -28.40 24.17 -14.66
N GLU A 46 -28.76 23.01 -14.14
CA GLU A 46 -28.83 22.78 -12.68
C GLU A 46 -27.43 22.79 -12.04
N SER A 47 -26.42 22.28 -12.74
CA SER A 47 -25.04 22.30 -12.28
C SER A 47 -24.46 23.71 -12.26
N SER A 48 -24.73 24.55 -13.28
CA SER A 48 -24.34 25.97 -13.31
C SER A 48 -24.98 26.77 -12.17
N ALA A 49 -26.28 26.56 -11.94
CA ALA A 49 -26.99 27.22 -10.84
C ALA A 49 -26.49 26.77 -9.44
N ALA A 50 -26.00 25.53 -9.33
CA ALA A 50 -25.34 25.06 -8.11
C ALA A 50 -23.99 25.75 -7.90
N ILE A 51 -23.17 25.87 -8.95
CA ILE A 51 -21.84 26.52 -8.92
C ILE A 51 -21.98 28.00 -8.59
N GLU A 52 -22.95 28.70 -9.18
CA GLU A 52 -23.22 30.12 -8.89
C GLU A 52 -23.51 30.34 -7.40
N LYS A 53 -24.35 29.50 -6.79
CA LYS A 53 -24.64 29.58 -5.35
C LYS A 53 -23.42 29.27 -4.46
N LEU A 54 -22.43 28.55 -4.97
CA LEU A 54 -21.21 28.20 -4.24
C LEU A 54 -20.16 29.33 -4.26
N THR A 55 -20.32 30.37 -5.06
CA THR A 55 -19.33 31.45 -5.21
C THR A 55 -19.03 32.12 -3.87
N ASP A 56 -20.07 32.37 -3.10
CA ASP A 56 -19.99 33.09 -1.80
C ASP A 56 -19.95 32.11 -0.60
N MET A 57 -19.83 30.79 -0.86
CA MET A 57 -19.88 29.79 0.21
C MET A 57 -18.51 29.15 0.46
N GLN A 58 -18.13 29.07 1.74
CA GLN A 58 -16.98 28.28 2.19
C GLN A 58 -17.36 26.79 2.31
N ALA A 59 -17.67 26.15 1.17
CA ALA A 59 -18.13 24.77 1.10
C ALA A 59 -17.32 23.95 0.09
N PRO A 60 -16.02 23.68 0.35
CA PRO A 60 -15.13 23.05 -0.61
C PRO A 60 -15.58 21.64 -1.03
N MET A 61 -16.29 20.89 -0.18
CA MET A 61 -16.87 19.61 -0.55
C MET A 61 -17.95 19.74 -1.64
N LEU A 62 -18.86 20.69 -1.48
CA LEU A 62 -19.90 20.93 -2.48
C LEU A 62 -19.29 21.48 -3.76
N LYS A 63 -18.24 22.31 -3.63
CA LYS A 63 -17.48 22.84 -4.76
C LYS A 63 -16.83 21.69 -5.56
N HIS A 64 -16.15 20.77 -4.87
CA HIS A 64 -15.59 19.55 -5.51
C HIS A 64 -16.68 18.79 -6.28
N GLN A 65 -17.81 18.47 -5.64
CA GLN A 65 -18.88 17.70 -6.27
C GLN A 65 -19.53 18.43 -7.47
N ALA A 66 -19.71 19.74 -7.36
CA ALA A 66 -20.32 20.54 -8.41
C ALA A 66 -19.42 20.61 -9.67
N PHE A 67 -18.13 20.89 -9.48
CA PHE A 67 -17.18 20.95 -10.59
C PHE A 67 -16.87 19.59 -11.18
N LEU A 68 -16.84 18.51 -10.37
CA LEU A 68 -16.71 17.14 -10.88
C LEU A 68 -17.87 16.79 -11.82
N LEU A 69 -19.11 17.05 -11.38
CA LEU A 69 -20.31 16.76 -12.19
C LEU A 69 -20.36 17.64 -13.45
N MET A 70 -20.03 18.93 -13.35
CA MET A 70 -19.94 19.82 -14.52
C MET A 70 -18.91 19.34 -15.51
N GLY A 71 -17.73 18.92 -15.05
CA GLY A 71 -16.69 18.35 -15.92
C GLY A 71 -17.16 17.08 -16.64
N GLN A 72 -17.88 16.20 -15.95
CA GLN A 72 -18.46 15.00 -16.56
C GLN A 72 -19.52 15.37 -17.64
N ILE A 73 -20.35 16.39 -17.39
CA ILE A 73 -21.32 16.88 -18.37
C ILE A 73 -20.61 17.45 -19.60
N HIS A 74 -19.57 18.26 -19.42
CA HIS A 74 -18.77 18.78 -20.53
C HIS A 74 -18.07 17.67 -21.31
N SER A 75 -17.49 16.68 -20.61
CA SER A 75 -16.86 15.53 -21.25
C SER A 75 -17.85 14.75 -22.13
N THR A 76 -19.07 14.50 -21.62
CA THR A 76 -20.13 13.83 -22.39
C THR A 76 -20.60 14.66 -23.57
N SER A 77 -20.54 15.98 -23.48
CA SER A 77 -20.88 16.91 -24.58
C SER A 77 -19.74 17.14 -25.58
N GLY A 78 -18.56 16.52 -25.38
CA GLY A 78 -17.39 16.67 -26.24
C GLY A 78 -16.55 17.92 -25.98
N ASN A 79 -16.88 18.73 -24.98
CA ASN A 79 -16.20 19.96 -24.59
C ASN A 79 -14.99 19.64 -23.70
N ARG A 80 -13.91 19.16 -24.29
CA ARG A 80 -12.74 18.60 -23.57
C ARG A 80 -12.01 19.63 -22.70
N LYS A 81 -11.83 20.86 -23.19
CA LYS A 81 -11.11 21.91 -22.45
C LYS A 81 -11.88 22.33 -21.21
N GLU A 82 -13.18 22.60 -21.36
CA GLU A 82 -14.07 22.98 -20.26
C GLU A 82 -14.18 21.84 -19.22
N ALA A 83 -14.23 20.57 -19.68
CA ALA A 83 -14.20 19.40 -18.81
C ALA A 83 -12.93 19.36 -17.98
N TYR A 84 -11.77 19.53 -18.61
CA TYR A 84 -10.47 19.56 -17.94
C TYR A 84 -10.37 20.68 -16.89
N ASP A 85 -10.78 21.92 -17.23
CA ASP A 85 -10.75 23.06 -16.31
C ASP A 85 -11.66 22.83 -15.09
N CYS A 86 -12.83 22.20 -15.30
CA CYS A 86 -13.72 21.78 -14.23
C CYS A 86 -13.09 20.71 -13.34
N PHE A 87 -12.45 19.69 -13.88
CA PHE A 87 -11.77 18.65 -13.11
C PHE A 87 -10.60 19.22 -12.29
N ARG A 88 -9.82 20.14 -12.86
CA ARG A 88 -8.77 20.86 -12.11
C ARG A 88 -9.33 21.63 -10.92
N THR A 89 -10.41 22.36 -11.11
CA THR A 89 -11.07 23.11 -10.03
C THR A 89 -11.62 22.17 -8.95
N SER A 90 -12.21 21.05 -9.36
CA SER A 90 -12.68 20.00 -8.47
C SER A 90 -11.54 19.41 -7.62
N ARG A 91 -10.38 19.09 -8.25
CA ARG A 91 -9.18 18.62 -7.56
C ARG A 91 -8.65 19.64 -6.55
N GLN A 92 -8.57 20.92 -6.94
CA GLN A 92 -8.11 21.98 -6.04
C GLN A 92 -8.98 22.08 -4.77
N ALA A 93 -10.32 21.99 -4.93
CA ALA A 93 -11.25 21.99 -3.80
C ALA A 93 -11.06 20.75 -2.90
N LEU A 94 -10.77 19.58 -3.49
CA LEU A 94 -10.48 18.35 -2.78
C LEU A 94 -9.18 18.45 -1.97
N GLU A 95 -8.09 18.96 -2.56
CA GLU A 95 -6.81 19.15 -1.88
C GLU A 95 -6.90 20.16 -0.73
N MET A 96 -7.68 21.23 -0.90
CA MET A 96 -7.96 22.18 0.18
C MET A 96 -8.66 21.49 1.37
N LEU A 97 -9.61 20.61 1.11
CA LEU A 97 -10.26 19.83 2.16
C LEU A 97 -9.27 18.89 2.86
N ARG A 98 -8.47 18.17 2.08
CA ARG A 98 -7.50 17.22 2.60
C ARG A 98 -6.47 17.88 3.51
N SER A 99 -5.97 19.06 3.12
CA SER A 99 -5.00 19.83 3.92
C SER A 99 -5.57 20.30 5.27
N ASN A 100 -6.88 20.49 5.37
CA ASN A 100 -7.57 20.90 6.59
C ASN A 100 -7.96 19.74 7.52
N LEU A 101 -7.85 18.48 7.05
CA LEU A 101 -8.16 17.32 7.88
C LEU A 101 -7.02 17.06 8.88
N ARG A 102 -7.40 16.91 10.15
CA ARG A 102 -6.53 16.49 11.23
C ARG A 102 -6.63 14.98 11.40
N GLY A 103 -5.49 14.31 11.55
CA GLY A 103 -5.42 12.85 11.71
C GLY A 103 -5.39 12.09 10.38
N GLN A 104 -4.58 11.04 10.38
CA GLN A 104 -4.24 10.26 9.18
C GLN A 104 -5.39 9.36 8.73
N GLU A 105 -6.09 8.76 9.67
CA GLU A 105 -7.26 7.92 9.40
C GLU A 105 -8.35 8.70 8.68
N LEU A 106 -8.57 9.98 9.09
CA LEU A 106 -9.52 10.87 8.42
C LEU A 106 -9.05 11.22 7.01
N LYS A 107 -7.73 11.45 6.80
CA LYS A 107 -7.19 11.71 5.46
C LYS A 107 -7.34 10.49 4.54
N MET A 108 -7.08 9.28 5.05
CA MET A 108 -7.27 8.03 4.29
C MET A 108 -8.75 7.76 3.99
N ALA A 109 -9.61 7.84 5.01
CA ALA A 109 -11.05 7.65 4.83
C ALA A 109 -11.68 8.71 3.91
N PHE A 110 -11.12 9.92 3.92
CA PHE A 110 -11.55 11.01 3.07
C PHE A 110 -11.31 10.74 1.58
N LEU A 111 -10.21 10.09 1.23
CA LEU A 111 -9.88 9.75 -0.17
C LEU A 111 -10.71 8.56 -0.69
N LYS A 112 -11.33 7.80 0.20
CA LYS A 112 -12.20 6.66 -0.17
C LYS A 112 -13.39 7.12 -1.02
N ASN A 113 -13.40 6.97 -2.30
CA ASN A 113 -14.38 7.39 -3.31
C ASN A 113 -14.11 8.76 -3.99
N ARG A 114 -12.86 9.24 -3.99
CA ARG A 114 -12.53 10.55 -4.60
C ARG A 114 -11.38 10.50 -5.58
N LEU A 115 -10.91 9.30 -5.91
CA LEU A 115 -9.93 9.09 -6.97
C LEU A 115 -10.46 9.42 -8.36
N GLU A 116 -11.78 9.37 -8.53
CA GLU A 116 -12.43 9.59 -9.81
C GLU A 116 -11.96 10.89 -10.51
N VAL A 117 -11.71 11.96 -9.73
CA VAL A 117 -11.23 13.23 -10.30
C VAL A 117 -9.83 13.09 -10.92
N TYR A 118 -8.95 12.28 -10.31
CA TYR A 118 -7.61 12.03 -10.84
C TYR A 118 -7.65 11.12 -12.07
N GLU A 119 -8.49 10.08 -12.05
CA GLU A 119 -8.73 9.22 -13.22
C GLU A 119 -9.21 10.05 -14.42
N LEU A 120 -10.19 10.95 -14.19
CA LEU A 120 -10.73 11.84 -15.24
C LEU A 120 -9.71 12.86 -15.73
N LEU A 121 -8.83 13.38 -14.85
CA LEU A 121 -7.73 14.27 -15.24
C LEU A 121 -6.69 13.53 -16.09
N VAL A 122 -6.29 12.33 -15.70
CA VAL A 122 -5.38 11.48 -16.49
C VAL A 122 -5.99 11.19 -17.87
N ASP A 123 -7.27 10.77 -17.92
CA ASP A 123 -7.97 10.52 -19.16
C ASP A 123 -8.08 11.77 -20.05
N ALA A 124 -8.30 12.95 -19.45
CA ALA A 124 -8.36 14.20 -20.19
C ALA A 124 -6.98 14.60 -20.78
N CYS A 125 -5.88 14.40 -20.04
CA CYS A 125 -4.52 14.60 -20.54
C CYS A 125 -4.18 13.64 -21.69
N LEU A 126 -4.68 12.40 -21.64
CA LEU A 126 -4.42 11.36 -22.63
C LEU A 126 -5.46 11.32 -23.77
N GLY A 127 -6.48 12.15 -23.77
CA GLY A 127 -7.58 12.16 -24.75
C GLY A 127 -7.27 12.84 -26.08
N GLY A 128 -6.07 13.40 -26.29
CA GLY A 128 -5.67 14.18 -27.46
C GLY A 128 -4.39 13.69 -28.14
N GLN A 129 -3.73 14.58 -28.88
CA GLN A 129 -2.34 14.35 -29.31
C GLN A 129 -1.43 14.42 -28.08
N TYR A 130 -0.68 13.36 -27.83
CA TYR A 130 0.25 13.28 -26.70
C TYR A 130 1.43 14.22 -26.93
N SER A 131 1.53 15.28 -26.14
CA SER A 131 2.74 16.08 -26.01
C SER A 131 3.53 15.61 -24.77
N SER A 132 4.82 15.89 -24.73
CA SER A 132 5.64 15.60 -23.54
C SER A 132 5.09 16.30 -22.30
N GLU A 133 4.47 17.48 -22.45
CA GLU A 133 3.86 18.24 -21.39
C GLU A 133 2.59 17.56 -20.86
N SER A 134 1.70 17.07 -21.75
CA SER A 134 0.48 16.36 -21.33
C SER A 134 0.79 15.01 -20.65
N LEU A 135 1.85 14.31 -21.09
CA LEU A 135 2.32 13.09 -20.43
C LEU A 135 2.89 13.38 -19.04
N ALA A 136 3.71 14.43 -18.88
CA ALA A 136 4.25 14.85 -17.61
C ALA A 136 3.15 15.27 -16.62
N GLU A 137 2.13 15.97 -17.12
CA GLU A 137 0.98 16.37 -16.32
C GLU A 137 0.13 15.16 -15.89
N ALA A 138 -0.16 14.22 -16.80
CA ALA A 138 -0.85 12.97 -16.48
C ALA A 138 -0.10 12.18 -15.42
N PHE A 139 1.22 12.04 -15.55
CA PHE A 139 2.06 11.39 -14.55
C PHE A 139 2.00 12.09 -13.19
N GLY A 140 2.00 13.44 -13.18
CA GLY A 140 1.81 14.21 -11.95
C GLY A 140 0.49 13.89 -11.24
N TYR A 141 -0.62 13.75 -11.97
CA TYR A 141 -1.90 13.35 -11.38
C TYR A 141 -1.91 11.90 -10.89
N ILE A 142 -1.20 11.00 -11.57
CA ILE A 142 -1.02 9.61 -11.12
C ILE A 142 -0.28 9.59 -9.78
N GLU A 143 0.84 10.27 -9.65
CA GLU A 143 1.60 10.37 -8.41
C GLU A 143 0.81 11.04 -7.27
N GLU A 144 0.00 12.05 -7.59
CA GLU A 144 -0.88 12.66 -6.60
C GLU A 144 -2.00 11.74 -6.12
N ALA A 145 -2.45 10.81 -6.96
CA ALA A 145 -3.48 9.83 -6.60
C ALA A 145 -2.94 8.69 -5.73
N LYS A 146 -1.61 8.44 -5.77
CA LYS A 146 -0.99 7.27 -5.13
C LYS A 146 -0.25 7.64 -3.85
N SER A 147 -0.43 6.82 -2.81
CA SER A 147 0.36 6.84 -1.56
C SER A 147 0.60 8.23 -0.95
N ARG A 148 -0.31 9.18 -1.19
CA ARG A 148 -0.16 10.59 -0.80
C ARG A 148 -0.04 10.77 0.71
N THR A 149 -0.84 10.00 1.48
CA THR A 149 -0.81 10.09 2.94
C THR A 149 0.49 9.51 3.50
N LEU A 150 1.03 8.43 2.90
CA LEU A 150 2.34 7.89 3.26
C LEU A 150 3.45 8.91 2.96
N MET A 151 3.38 9.57 1.81
CA MET A 151 4.33 10.62 1.42
C MET A 151 4.36 11.77 2.44
N ASP A 152 3.18 12.28 2.82
CA ASP A 152 3.04 13.33 3.84
C ASP A 152 3.70 12.91 5.17
N GLN A 153 3.56 11.63 5.57
CA GLN A 153 4.14 11.09 6.79
C GLN A 153 5.66 10.96 6.75
N MET A 154 6.19 10.45 5.64
CA MET A 154 7.63 10.25 5.47
C MET A 154 8.42 11.57 5.39
N LEU A 155 7.78 12.64 4.94
CA LEU A 155 8.40 13.97 4.86
C LEU A 155 8.28 14.78 6.16
N GLN A 156 7.44 14.35 7.11
CA GLN A 156 7.32 15.01 8.42
C GLN A 156 8.44 14.54 9.34
N PRO A 157 9.09 15.44 10.11
CA PRO A 157 9.99 15.03 11.16
C PRO A 157 9.22 14.21 12.21
N VAL A 158 9.79 13.09 12.64
CA VAL A 158 9.23 12.29 13.74
C VAL A 158 9.35 13.13 15.01
N TYR A 159 8.26 13.81 15.38
CA TYR A 159 8.20 14.46 16.70
C TYR A 159 7.97 13.33 17.73
N SER A 160 9.01 13.04 18.53
CA SER A 160 8.79 12.37 19.81
C SER A 160 7.87 13.28 20.63
N ALA A 161 6.66 12.80 20.92
CA ALA A 161 5.84 13.42 21.93
C ALA A 161 6.65 13.46 23.22
N GLY A 162 7.06 14.66 23.64
CA GLY A 162 7.74 14.88 24.90
C GLY A 162 6.86 14.30 26.01
N GLU A 163 7.50 13.71 27.01
CA GLU A 163 6.86 13.23 28.23
C GLU A 163 6.28 14.43 29.02
N ASP A 164 5.26 15.09 28.48
CA ASP A 164 4.62 16.20 29.18
C ASP A 164 3.37 15.73 29.95
N SER A 165 3.38 16.07 31.20
CA SER A 165 2.59 15.59 32.34
C SER A 165 1.06 15.79 32.29
N GLY A 166 0.48 16.25 31.21
CA GLY A 166 -0.98 16.41 31.04
C GLY A 166 -1.72 15.29 30.31
N GLN A 167 -0.99 14.35 29.67
CA GLN A 167 -1.56 13.25 28.86
C GLN A 167 -1.73 11.93 29.62
N SER A 168 -1.60 11.91 30.92
CA SER A 168 -1.48 10.67 31.69
C SER A 168 -2.69 9.72 31.58
N ASP A 169 -3.91 10.23 31.49
CA ASP A 169 -5.11 9.37 31.47
C ASP A 169 -5.39 8.74 30.10
N LEU A 170 -5.27 9.49 29.02
CA LEU A 170 -5.43 8.95 27.66
C LEU A 170 -4.33 7.93 27.33
N VAL A 171 -3.07 8.26 27.65
CA VAL A 171 -1.93 7.35 27.45
C VAL A 171 -2.09 6.09 28.27
N ARG A 172 -2.57 6.19 29.53
CA ARG A 172 -2.86 5.04 30.38
C ARG A 172 -4.01 4.18 29.82
N ARG A 173 -5.10 4.80 29.36
CA ARG A 173 -6.22 4.08 28.71
C ARG A 173 -5.77 3.35 27.44
N MET A 174 -4.96 4.00 26.59
CA MET A 174 -4.38 3.38 25.42
C MET A 174 -3.53 2.16 25.77
N ARG A 175 -2.64 2.29 26.77
CA ARG A 175 -1.80 1.18 27.23
C ARG A 175 -2.63 0.01 27.73
N ASN A 176 -3.62 0.27 28.59
CA ASN A 176 -4.48 -0.79 29.12
C ASN A 176 -5.25 -1.53 27.99
N LEU A 177 -5.80 -0.80 27.02
CA LEU A 177 -6.49 -1.43 25.88
C LEU A 177 -5.54 -2.27 25.01
N ARG A 178 -4.28 -1.84 24.83
CA ARG A 178 -3.26 -2.62 24.12
C ARG A 178 -2.89 -3.90 24.89
N ASP A 179 -2.73 -3.81 26.19
CA ASP A 179 -2.43 -4.97 27.03
C ASP A 179 -3.58 -5.98 27.00
N GLU A 180 -4.84 -5.52 27.03
CA GLU A 180 -6.02 -6.37 26.85
C GLU A 180 -6.06 -7.02 25.45
N LEU A 181 -5.78 -6.26 24.37
CA LEU A 181 -5.72 -6.80 23.02
C LEU A 181 -4.64 -7.87 22.88
N ASN A 182 -3.42 -7.62 23.38
CA ASN A 182 -2.33 -8.59 23.39
C ASN A 182 -2.72 -9.88 24.13
N TRP A 183 -3.42 -9.74 25.24
CA TRP A 183 -3.93 -10.90 26.00
C TRP A 183 -4.95 -11.71 25.20
N TYR A 184 -5.94 -11.06 24.55
CA TYR A 184 -6.93 -11.75 23.71
C TYR A 184 -6.29 -12.41 22.49
N TYR A 185 -5.33 -11.75 21.81
CA TYR A 185 -4.60 -12.35 20.68
C TYR A 185 -3.83 -13.60 21.12
N SER A 186 -3.18 -13.56 22.28
CA SER A 186 -2.48 -14.71 22.83
C SER A 186 -3.43 -15.88 23.17
N LEU A 187 -4.64 -15.59 23.66
CA LEU A 187 -5.64 -16.63 23.91
C LEU A 187 -6.14 -17.27 22.60
N ILE A 188 -6.40 -16.48 21.57
CA ILE A 188 -6.82 -16.98 20.25
C ILE A 188 -5.73 -17.89 19.67
N GLU A 189 -4.47 -17.47 19.76
CA GLU A 189 -3.34 -18.27 19.29
C GLU A 189 -3.23 -19.61 20.05
N LEU A 190 -3.29 -19.58 21.37
CA LEU A 190 -3.25 -20.78 22.19
C LEU A 190 -4.39 -21.76 21.86
N GLU A 191 -5.58 -21.25 21.58
CA GLU A 191 -6.73 -22.07 21.19
C GLU A 191 -6.55 -22.66 19.79
N GLN A 192 -5.91 -21.91 18.87
CA GLN A 192 -5.60 -22.39 17.52
C GLN A 192 -4.51 -23.47 17.51
N LEU A 193 -3.57 -23.43 18.46
CA LEU A 193 -2.49 -24.42 18.59
C LEU A 193 -2.96 -25.75 19.23
N ARG A 194 -4.22 -25.89 19.67
CA ARG A 194 -4.80 -27.10 20.26
C ARG A 194 -5.80 -27.79 19.32
N PRO A 195 -5.37 -28.49 18.27
CA PRO A 195 -6.26 -28.99 17.20
C PRO A 195 -7.35 -29.96 17.70
N GLU A 196 -7.07 -30.77 18.73
CA GLU A 196 -8.02 -31.76 19.26
C GLU A 196 -9.11 -31.20 20.20
N GLN A 197 -8.89 -29.98 20.74
CA GLN A 197 -9.83 -29.33 21.68
C GLN A 197 -10.33 -27.98 21.15
N ARG A 198 -10.16 -27.71 19.87
CA ARG A 198 -10.52 -26.44 19.26
C ARG A 198 -12.02 -26.19 19.35
N SER A 199 -12.41 -25.13 20.08
CA SER A 199 -13.81 -24.69 20.16
C SER A 199 -14.04 -23.48 19.23
N PRO A 200 -14.68 -23.65 18.07
CA PRO A 200 -14.98 -22.55 17.15
C PRO A 200 -15.80 -21.43 17.81
N ASP A 201 -16.74 -21.80 18.69
CA ASP A 201 -17.58 -20.84 19.42
C ASP A 201 -16.79 -20.06 20.47
N HIS A 202 -15.73 -20.65 21.04
CA HIS A 202 -14.85 -19.95 21.97
C HIS A 202 -13.99 -18.94 21.23
N ILE A 203 -13.37 -19.34 20.11
CA ILE A 203 -12.60 -18.44 19.23
C ILE A 203 -13.46 -17.27 18.79
N LYS A 204 -14.67 -17.52 18.30
CA LYS A 204 -15.60 -16.47 17.88
C LYS A 204 -15.90 -15.45 18.98
N ARG A 205 -16.12 -15.92 20.21
CA ARG A 205 -16.32 -15.02 21.37
C ARG A 205 -15.08 -14.17 21.67
N LEU A 206 -13.89 -14.76 21.59
CA LEU A 206 -12.64 -14.01 21.75
C LEU A 206 -12.46 -12.94 20.67
N GLU A 207 -12.77 -13.27 19.41
CA GLU A 207 -12.75 -12.31 18.29
C GLU A 207 -13.74 -11.17 18.48
N GLU A 208 -14.93 -11.42 19.05
CA GLU A 208 -15.90 -10.37 19.38
C GLU A 208 -15.35 -9.43 20.48
N GLN A 209 -14.65 -9.96 21.49
CA GLN A 209 -13.96 -9.12 22.49
C GLN A 209 -12.83 -8.30 21.89
N VAL A 210 -12.04 -8.88 20.99
CA VAL A 210 -11.00 -8.16 20.23
C VAL A 210 -11.61 -6.97 19.50
N ARG A 211 -12.67 -7.18 18.71
CA ARG A 211 -13.34 -6.10 17.95
C ARG A 211 -13.86 -4.98 18.84
N ALA A 212 -14.40 -5.31 20.01
CA ALA A 212 -14.85 -4.31 20.97
C ALA A 212 -13.68 -3.45 21.47
N ARG A 213 -12.54 -4.07 21.83
CA ARG A 213 -11.36 -3.36 22.32
C ARG A 213 -10.67 -2.54 21.21
N GLU A 214 -10.64 -3.05 19.99
CA GLU A 214 -10.17 -2.31 18.81
C GLU A 214 -10.99 -1.04 18.60
N THR A 215 -12.32 -1.14 18.70
CA THR A 215 -13.23 0.02 18.60
C THR A 215 -12.97 1.04 19.70
N ASP A 216 -12.78 0.59 20.94
CA ASP A 216 -12.46 1.48 22.05
C ASP A 216 -11.10 2.14 21.89
N LEU A 217 -10.08 1.41 21.41
CA LEU A 217 -8.75 1.98 21.12
C LEU A 217 -8.82 3.05 20.02
N ILE A 218 -9.53 2.79 18.93
CA ILE A 218 -9.76 3.79 17.87
C ILE A 218 -10.42 5.05 18.43
N ARG A 219 -11.41 4.91 19.31
CA ARG A 219 -12.08 6.05 19.96
C ARG A 219 -11.11 6.88 20.79
N VAL A 220 -10.28 6.23 21.62
CA VAL A 220 -9.28 6.91 22.47
C VAL A 220 -8.22 7.61 21.60
N LEU A 221 -7.81 7.01 20.49
CA LEU A 221 -6.90 7.63 19.52
C LEU A 221 -7.51 8.88 18.87
N GLN A 222 -8.80 8.85 18.54
CA GLN A 222 -9.51 10.01 18.02
C GLN A 222 -9.61 11.12 19.07
N GLU A 223 -9.89 10.81 20.33
CA GLU A 223 -9.89 11.76 21.46
C GLU A 223 -8.51 12.40 21.64
N SER A 224 -7.42 11.63 21.55
CA SER A 224 -6.03 12.12 21.63
C SER A 224 -5.68 13.08 20.50
N ASN A 225 -6.13 12.81 19.28
CA ASN A 225 -5.90 13.68 18.11
C ASN A 225 -6.65 15.02 18.19
N VAL A 226 -7.74 15.09 18.97
CA VAL A 226 -8.54 16.32 19.17
C VAL A 226 -7.95 17.20 20.26
N SER A 227 -7.37 16.60 21.32
CA SER A 227 -6.83 17.30 22.49
C SER A 227 -5.36 17.75 22.34
N GLY A 228 -4.62 17.25 21.35
CA GLY A 228 -3.26 17.71 21.08
C GLY A 228 -3.27 19.09 20.42
N GLU A 229 -2.60 20.08 21.03
CA GLU A 229 -2.34 21.36 20.39
C GLU A 229 -1.65 21.10 19.04
N SER A 230 -2.39 21.37 17.95
CA SER A 230 -1.84 21.23 16.62
C SER A 230 -0.76 22.27 16.42
N VAL A 231 0.44 21.85 16.08
CA VAL A 231 1.40 22.69 15.38
C VAL A 231 0.72 23.11 14.07
N SER A 232 0.00 24.21 14.12
CA SER A 232 -0.63 24.85 12.98
C SER A 232 0.47 25.36 12.06
N GLY A 233 0.48 24.90 10.82
CA GLY A 233 1.37 25.40 9.78
C GLY A 233 2.09 24.34 8.95
N MET A 234 1.80 23.06 9.13
CA MET A 234 2.36 22.03 8.25
C MET A 234 1.65 22.11 6.89
N GLN A 235 2.34 22.71 5.93
CA GLN A 235 2.00 22.59 4.52
C GLN A 235 1.95 21.09 4.18
N SER A 236 0.82 20.65 3.64
CA SER A 236 0.71 19.34 2.98
C SER A 236 1.89 19.21 2.01
N GLY A 237 2.72 18.17 2.17
CA GLY A 237 3.92 18.00 1.35
C GLY A 237 3.54 18.09 -0.14
N LYS A 238 4.23 18.95 -0.88
CA LYS A 238 4.09 19.04 -2.32
C LYS A 238 4.54 17.70 -2.90
N SER A 239 3.80 17.12 -3.84
CA SER A 239 4.30 15.97 -4.59
C SER A 239 5.62 16.32 -5.25
N LEU A 240 6.53 15.34 -5.36
CA LEU A 240 7.79 15.54 -6.06
C LEU A 240 7.52 15.83 -7.53
N SER A 241 8.32 16.69 -8.12
CA SER A 241 8.27 16.92 -9.56
C SER A 241 8.83 15.71 -10.32
N LEU A 242 8.48 15.59 -11.61
CA LEU A 242 9.01 14.55 -12.49
C LEU A 242 10.55 14.57 -12.51
N GLU A 243 11.15 15.76 -12.50
CA GLU A 243 12.61 15.95 -12.48
C GLU A 243 13.23 15.45 -11.17
N GLU A 244 12.58 15.70 -10.03
CA GLU A 244 13.04 15.21 -8.71
C GLU A 244 12.96 13.68 -8.62
N ILE A 245 11.96 13.06 -9.25
CA ILE A 245 11.82 11.60 -9.32
C ILE A 245 12.89 11.03 -10.26
N ARG A 246 13.06 11.60 -11.45
CA ARG A 246 14.10 11.20 -12.41
C ARG A 246 15.50 11.26 -11.83
N ALA A 247 15.80 12.30 -11.06
CA ALA A 247 17.09 12.46 -10.39
C ALA A 247 17.41 11.36 -9.37
N ALA A 248 16.40 10.61 -8.91
CA ALA A 248 16.57 9.47 -8.03
C ALA A 248 16.77 8.13 -8.77
N LEU A 249 16.54 8.11 -10.09
CA LEU A 249 16.69 6.90 -10.92
C LEU A 249 18.13 6.80 -11.46
N THR A 250 18.62 5.56 -11.56
CA THR A 250 19.82 5.28 -12.33
C THR A 250 19.47 5.10 -13.81
N ARG A 251 20.44 5.20 -14.73
CA ARG A 251 20.23 4.94 -16.16
C ARG A 251 19.82 3.50 -16.47
N GLU A 252 20.09 2.58 -15.55
CA GLU A 252 19.79 1.16 -15.67
C GLU A 252 18.39 0.82 -15.15
N THR A 253 17.64 1.81 -14.62
CA THR A 253 16.32 1.62 -14.02
C THR A 253 15.21 2.07 -14.95
N LEU A 254 14.25 1.18 -15.16
CA LEU A 254 12.96 1.52 -15.75
C LEU A 254 11.87 1.35 -14.67
N VAL A 255 11.17 2.44 -14.36
CA VAL A 255 9.95 2.37 -13.54
C VAL A 255 8.79 1.96 -14.42
N VAL A 256 8.08 0.92 -14.00
CA VAL A 256 6.83 0.46 -14.61
C VAL A 256 5.71 0.74 -13.62
N GLU A 257 5.11 1.91 -13.74
CA GLU A 257 4.07 2.37 -12.83
C GLU A 257 2.69 2.15 -13.44
N TYR A 258 1.87 1.35 -12.77
CA TYR A 258 0.51 1.08 -13.20
C TYR A 258 -0.49 2.07 -12.59
N PHE A 259 -1.49 2.43 -13.38
CA PHE A 259 -2.61 3.23 -12.94
C PHE A 259 -3.92 2.75 -13.57
N GLN A 260 -4.99 2.75 -12.80
CA GLN A 260 -6.31 2.34 -13.27
C GLN A 260 -7.20 3.56 -13.51
N THR A 261 -7.83 3.63 -14.69
CA THR A 261 -8.90 4.59 -15.03
C THR A 261 -10.15 3.82 -15.45
N GLY A 262 -11.19 3.84 -14.61
CA GLY A 262 -12.35 2.98 -14.80
C GLY A 262 -11.96 1.50 -14.79
N ASP A 263 -12.23 0.75 -15.88
CA ASP A 263 -11.80 -0.65 -16.02
C ASP A 263 -10.46 -0.81 -16.80
N ARG A 264 -9.87 0.29 -17.28
CA ARG A 264 -8.59 0.25 -18.03
C ARG A 264 -7.41 0.34 -17.09
N ILE A 265 -6.37 -0.44 -17.35
CA ILE A 265 -5.06 -0.33 -16.72
C ILE A 265 -4.09 0.31 -17.70
N LEU A 266 -3.44 1.38 -17.26
CA LEU A 266 -2.36 2.07 -17.94
C LEU A 266 -1.03 1.68 -17.31
N ALA A 267 0.05 1.62 -18.09
CA ALA A 267 1.42 1.54 -17.62
C ALA A 267 2.18 2.82 -17.99
N CYS A 268 2.74 3.48 -17.00
CA CYS A 268 3.67 4.59 -17.17
C CYS A 268 5.08 4.03 -17.13
N LEU A 269 5.83 4.20 -18.20
CA LEU A 269 7.22 3.80 -18.33
C LEU A 269 8.08 5.05 -18.13
N LEU A 270 8.75 5.14 -16.97
CA LEU A 270 9.60 6.26 -16.62
C LEU A 270 11.05 5.79 -16.49
N GLY A 271 11.90 6.29 -17.36
CA GLY A 271 13.36 6.20 -17.27
C GLY A 271 14.00 7.56 -17.01
N ALA A 272 15.33 7.62 -17.00
CA ALA A 272 16.06 8.87 -16.81
C ALA A 272 15.65 9.95 -17.85
N ASP A 273 15.49 9.55 -19.11
CA ASP A 273 15.25 10.46 -20.23
C ASP A 273 13.92 10.24 -20.95
N GLN A 274 13.11 9.26 -20.51
CA GLN A 274 11.86 8.90 -21.19
C GLN A 274 10.67 8.87 -20.24
N LEU A 275 9.50 9.21 -20.78
CA LEU A 275 8.20 8.99 -20.14
C LEU A 275 7.20 8.59 -21.23
N GLN A 276 6.58 7.44 -21.06
CA GLN A 276 5.52 6.94 -21.93
C GLN A 276 4.35 6.46 -21.09
N ILE A 277 3.14 6.61 -21.56
CA ILE A 277 1.93 6.05 -20.93
C ILE A 277 1.22 5.19 -21.96
N VAL A 278 1.04 3.92 -21.66
CA VAL A 278 0.53 2.90 -22.58
C VAL A 278 -0.66 2.20 -21.93
N PRO A 279 -1.82 2.08 -22.61
CA PRO A 279 -2.89 1.19 -22.14
C PRO A 279 -2.44 -0.27 -22.29
N VAL A 280 -2.64 -1.09 -21.25
CA VAL A 280 -2.18 -2.50 -21.25
C VAL A 280 -3.33 -3.50 -21.22
N THR A 281 -4.29 -3.39 -20.30
CA THR A 281 -5.37 -4.37 -20.15
C THR A 281 -6.57 -3.80 -19.40
N LEU A 282 -7.52 -4.67 -19.03
CA LEU A 282 -8.68 -4.36 -18.20
C LEU A 282 -8.50 -4.92 -16.77
N ALA A 283 -8.85 -4.12 -15.76
CA ALA A 283 -8.75 -4.51 -14.36
C ALA A 283 -9.61 -5.74 -14.03
N SER A 284 -10.78 -5.86 -14.67
CA SER A 284 -11.69 -7.01 -14.53
C SER A 284 -11.06 -8.34 -14.96
N ARG A 285 -10.19 -8.34 -15.99
CA ARG A 285 -9.45 -9.54 -16.42
C ARG A 285 -8.42 -9.96 -15.37
N ILE A 286 -7.65 -9.01 -14.88
CA ILE A 286 -6.59 -9.27 -13.88
C ILE A 286 -7.18 -9.80 -12.58
N ALA A 287 -8.25 -9.21 -12.06
CA ALA A 287 -8.86 -9.62 -10.80
C ALA A 287 -9.25 -11.11 -10.81
N ASN A 288 -9.74 -11.62 -11.95
CA ASN A 288 -10.11 -13.03 -12.07
C ASN A 288 -8.88 -13.96 -12.06
N VAL A 289 -7.85 -13.65 -12.86
CA VAL A 289 -6.64 -14.47 -12.95
C VAL A 289 -5.89 -14.47 -11.61
N LEU A 290 -5.82 -13.31 -10.96
CA LEU A 290 -5.15 -13.17 -9.66
C LEU A 290 -5.84 -14.02 -8.59
N ARG A 291 -7.17 -14.06 -8.56
CA ARG A 291 -7.94 -14.94 -7.66
C ARG A 291 -7.62 -16.42 -7.91
N LEU A 292 -7.49 -16.83 -9.17
CA LEU A 292 -7.13 -18.20 -9.52
C LEU A 292 -5.70 -18.54 -9.10
N LEU A 293 -4.74 -17.61 -9.30
CA LEU A 293 -3.37 -17.77 -8.83
C LEU A 293 -3.32 -17.93 -7.30
N GLN A 294 -3.99 -17.04 -6.55
CA GLN A 294 -4.07 -17.13 -5.10
C GLN A 294 -4.67 -18.45 -4.62
N PHE A 295 -5.69 -18.95 -5.33
CA PHE A 295 -6.26 -20.26 -5.03
C PHE A 295 -5.25 -21.39 -5.26
N GLN A 296 -4.43 -21.35 -6.33
CA GLN A 296 -3.39 -22.36 -6.56
C GLN A 296 -2.33 -22.32 -5.44
N LEU A 297 -1.85 -21.13 -5.08
CA LEU A 297 -0.87 -20.96 -4.01
C LEU A 297 -1.41 -21.45 -2.64
N SER A 298 -2.70 -21.23 -2.37
CA SER A 298 -3.32 -21.66 -1.11
C SER A 298 -3.37 -23.18 -0.91
N LYS A 299 -3.23 -23.98 -1.98
CA LYS A 299 -3.19 -25.44 -1.90
C LYS A 299 -1.97 -25.97 -1.11
N PHE A 300 -0.91 -25.20 -0.99
CA PHE A 300 0.23 -25.55 -0.14
C PHE A 300 -0.11 -25.65 1.35
N ARG A 301 -1.21 -25.02 1.78
CA ARG A 301 -1.76 -25.17 3.14
C ARG A 301 -2.35 -26.54 3.41
N LEU A 302 -2.56 -27.38 2.38
CA LEU A 302 -3.04 -28.76 2.53
C LEU A 302 -1.93 -29.73 2.99
N GLY A 303 -0.71 -29.22 3.16
CA GLY A 303 0.43 -29.97 3.69
C GLY A 303 1.40 -30.48 2.64
N THR A 304 2.56 -30.90 3.13
CA THR A 304 3.70 -31.32 2.29
C THR A 304 3.41 -32.59 1.48
N GLU A 305 2.63 -33.52 2.01
CA GLU A 305 2.24 -34.76 1.31
C GLU A 305 1.39 -34.45 0.07
N TYR A 306 0.40 -33.55 0.22
CA TYR A 306 -0.43 -33.11 -0.90
C TYR A 306 0.43 -32.40 -1.96
N ALA A 307 1.27 -31.46 -1.55
CA ALA A 307 2.14 -30.71 -2.44
C ALA A 307 3.10 -31.63 -3.21
N ALA A 308 3.64 -32.67 -2.57
CA ALA A 308 4.51 -33.66 -3.20
C ALA A 308 3.74 -34.55 -4.20
N ALA A 309 2.54 -35.03 -3.83
CA ALA A 309 1.73 -35.91 -4.67
C ALA A 309 1.25 -35.21 -5.97
N PHE A 310 1.04 -33.89 -5.95
CA PHE A 310 0.52 -33.13 -7.10
C PHE A 310 1.53 -32.11 -7.65
N ARG A 311 2.81 -32.27 -7.35
CA ARG A 311 3.89 -31.31 -7.64
C ARG A 311 3.85 -30.75 -9.06
N ASP A 312 3.90 -31.59 -10.07
CA ASP A 312 3.99 -31.18 -11.47
C ASP A 312 2.73 -30.44 -11.92
N SER A 313 1.55 -30.95 -11.52
CA SER A 313 0.27 -30.30 -11.82
C SER A 313 0.14 -28.94 -11.16
N LEU A 314 0.63 -28.76 -9.93
CA LEU A 314 0.64 -27.48 -9.24
C LEU A 314 1.59 -26.48 -9.91
N ILE A 315 2.79 -26.92 -10.33
CA ILE A 315 3.75 -26.08 -11.05
C ILE A 315 3.15 -25.59 -12.37
N GLU A 316 2.63 -26.51 -13.19
CA GLU A 316 2.08 -26.16 -14.50
C GLU A 316 0.85 -25.23 -14.38
N SER A 317 -0.07 -25.51 -13.44
CA SER A 317 -1.22 -24.65 -13.22
C SER A 317 -0.82 -23.24 -12.74
N THR A 318 0.19 -23.16 -11.87
CA THR A 318 0.70 -21.88 -11.38
C THR A 318 1.38 -21.10 -12.50
N LYS A 319 2.25 -21.76 -13.30
CA LYS A 319 2.89 -21.16 -14.48
C LYS A 319 1.88 -20.66 -15.50
N ALA A 320 0.78 -21.40 -15.74
CA ALA A 320 -0.27 -20.97 -16.65
C ALA A 320 -0.93 -19.65 -16.22
N HIS A 321 -1.20 -19.47 -14.92
CA HIS A 321 -1.74 -18.21 -14.41
C HIS A 321 -0.71 -17.08 -14.43
N LEU A 322 0.56 -17.35 -14.11
CA LEU A 322 1.66 -16.40 -14.21
C LEU A 322 1.89 -15.95 -15.66
N LYS A 323 1.74 -16.89 -16.62
CA LYS A 323 1.80 -16.59 -18.04
C LYS A 323 0.64 -15.68 -18.47
N THR A 324 -0.58 -15.98 -18.05
CA THR A 324 -1.73 -15.13 -18.36
C THR A 324 -1.56 -13.71 -17.81
N LEU A 325 -1.02 -13.57 -16.59
CA LEU A 325 -0.70 -12.25 -16.03
C LEU A 325 0.42 -11.55 -16.82
N TYR A 326 1.43 -12.28 -17.28
CA TYR A 326 2.48 -11.73 -18.15
C TYR A 326 1.88 -11.22 -19.47
N ASP A 327 1.07 -12.04 -20.14
CA ASP A 327 0.45 -11.69 -21.42
C ASP A 327 -0.42 -10.42 -21.31
N GLU A 328 -1.10 -10.23 -20.18
CA GLU A 328 -1.95 -9.05 -19.93
C GLU A 328 -1.14 -7.82 -19.48
N LEU A 329 -0.11 -7.97 -18.65
CA LEU A 329 0.55 -6.85 -17.98
C LEU A 329 1.89 -6.44 -18.61
N LEU A 330 2.67 -7.38 -19.12
CA LEU A 330 4.04 -7.12 -19.61
C LEU A 330 4.20 -7.32 -21.11
N ALA A 331 3.50 -8.29 -21.71
CA ALA A 331 3.61 -8.52 -23.16
C ALA A 331 3.32 -7.26 -24.01
N PRO A 332 2.33 -6.39 -23.66
CA PRO A 332 2.12 -5.13 -24.37
C PRO A 332 3.27 -4.13 -24.26
N LEU A 333 4.19 -4.35 -23.33
CA LEU A 333 5.32 -3.47 -23.02
C LEU A 333 6.66 -4.07 -23.46
N ARG A 334 6.70 -5.32 -23.96
CA ARG A 334 7.90 -6.14 -24.15
C ARG A 334 9.04 -5.38 -24.85
N ASP A 335 8.75 -4.68 -25.95
CA ASP A 335 9.76 -3.95 -26.74
C ASP A 335 10.31 -2.70 -26.03
N ARG A 336 9.83 -2.41 -24.81
CA ARG A 336 10.20 -1.24 -24.00
C ARG A 336 10.84 -1.61 -22.67
N LEU A 337 10.89 -2.93 -22.35
CA LEU A 337 11.45 -3.46 -21.08
C LEU A 337 12.92 -3.85 -21.29
N ASP A 338 13.75 -2.92 -21.75
CA ASP A 338 15.17 -3.14 -22.09
C ASP A 338 16.15 -2.84 -20.95
N ALA A 339 15.65 -2.28 -19.84
CA ALA A 339 16.48 -1.92 -18.68
C ALA A 339 16.89 -3.15 -17.84
N PRO A 340 18.12 -3.23 -17.33
CA PRO A 340 18.58 -4.30 -16.46
C PRO A 340 17.78 -4.42 -15.16
N HIS A 341 17.27 -3.28 -14.65
CA HIS A 341 16.45 -3.20 -13.43
C HIS A 341 15.05 -2.67 -13.71
N LEU A 342 14.04 -3.43 -13.29
CA LEU A 342 12.63 -3.03 -13.36
C LEU A 342 12.12 -2.69 -11.96
N LEU A 343 11.70 -1.43 -11.78
CA LEU A 343 11.03 -0.97 -10.57
C LEU A 343 9.52 -0.95 -10.81
N PHE A 344 8.81 -1.90 -10.24
CA PHE A 344 7.36 -1.96 -10.36
C PHE A 344 6.67 -1.10 -9.31
N VAL A 345 5.73 -0.29 -9.77
CA VAL A 345 4.83 0.50 -8.95
C VAL A 345 3.39 0.05 -9.25
N PRO A 346 2.88 -0.95 -8.51
CA PRO A 346 1.56 -1.50 -8.75
C PRO A 346 0.44 -0.50 -8.43
N HIS A 347 -0.79 -0.79 -8.85
CA HIS A 347 -2.01 -0.06 -8.51
C HIS A 347 -3.14 -1.04 -8.15
N GLY A 348 -3.88 -0.76 -7.11
CA GLY A 348 -5.05 -1.56 -6.73
C GLY A 348 -4.70 -3.04 -6.53
N ALA A 349 -5.43 -3.93 -7.19
CA ALA A 349 -5.20 -5.37 -7.08
C ALA A 349 -3.82 -5.84 -7.56
N LEU A 350 -3.10 -5.02 -8.36
CA LEU A 350 -1.76 -5.36 -8.85
C LEU A 350 -0.71 -5.44 -7.74
N HIS A 351 -0.97 -4.88 -6.56
CA HIS A 351 -0.09 -5.05 -5.39
C HIS A 351 0.07 -6.50 -4.94
N TYR A 352 -0.81 -7.40 -5.38
CA TYR A 352 -0.72 -8.84 -5.11
C TYR A 352 -0.05 -9.64 -6.23
N VAL A 353 0.39 -8.99 -7.30
CA VAL A 353 1.04 -9.64 -8.45
C VAL A 353 2.54 -9.80 -8.18
N PRO A 354 3.09 -11.02 -8.24
CA PRO A 354 4.52 -11.25 -8.15
C PRO A 354 5.18 -10.98 -9.52
N PHE A 355 5.43 -9.70 -9.86
CA PHE A 355 5.95 -9.33 -11.18
C PHE A 355 7.26 -10.03 -11.54
N HIS A 356 8.15 -10.27 -10.58
CA HIS A 356 9.40 -10.99 -10.77
C HIS A 356 9.21 -12.48 -11.18
N ALA A 357 8.05 -13.06 -10.84
CA ALA A 357 7.69 -14.43 -11.15
C ALA A 357 6.73 -14.56 -12.35
N LEU A 358 6.40 -13.48 -13.05
CA LEU A 358 5.61 -13.57 -14.28
C LEU A 358 6.40 -14.33 -15.34
N PHE A 359 5.68 -15.18 -16.10
CA PHE A 359 6.27 -16.19 -17.00
C PHE A 359 5.84 -15.90 -18.45
N ASP A 360 6.79 -15.77 -19.37
CA ASP A 360 6.48 -15.46 -20.78
C ASP A 360 6.14 -16.70 -21.63
N GLY A 361 6.31 -17.88 -21.05
CA GLY A 361 6.18 -19.19 -21.71
C GLY A 361 7.50 -19.96 -21.76
N GLU A 362 8.63 -19.27 -21.62
CA GLU A 362 9.98 -19.85 -21.61
C GLU A 362 10.75 -19.46 -20.34
N ARG A 363 10.66 -18.19 -19.92
CA ARG A 363 11.43 -17.60 -18.82
C ARG A 363 10.54 -16.79 -17.87
N PHE A 364 11.00 -16.70 -16.64
CA PHE A 364 10.44 -15.77 -15.66
C PHE A 364 11.12 -14.39 -15.81
N VAL A 365 10.42 -13.31 -15.42
CA VAL A 365 10.99 -11.95 -15.46
C VAL A 365 12.31 -11.87 -14.70
N ILE A 366 12.42 -12.58 -13.56
CA ILE A 366 13.64 -12.60 -12.74
C ILE A 366 14.83 -13.26 -13.44
N ASP A 367 14.62 -14.02 -14.52
CA ASP A 367 15.71 -14.62 -15.30
C ASP A 367 16.49 -13.57 -16.10
N GLU A 368 15.84 -12.50 -16.52
CA GLU A 368 16.41 -11.46 -17.38
C GLU A 368 16.69 -10.14 -16.64
N HIS A 369 15.85 -9.79 -15.65
CA HIS A 369 15.91 -8.52 -14.94
C HIS A 369 16.12 -8.70 -13.44
N THR A 370 16.74 -7.73 -12.81
CA THR A 370 16.57 -7.49 -11.38
C THR A 370 15.27 -6.72 -11.14
N VAL A 371 14.56 -7.02 -10.06
CA VAL A 371 13.23 -6.48 -9.80
C VAL A 371 13.14 -5.91 -8.40
N SER A 372 12.54 -4.72 -8.29
CA SER A 372 12.12 -4.16 -7.00
C SER A 372 10.75 -3.51 -7.12
N TYR A 373 10.19 -3.08 -5.99
CA TYR A 373 8.86 -2.53 -5.88
C TYR A 373 8.87 -1.18 -5.15
N ALA A 374 7.86 -0.36 -5.40
CA ALA A 374 7.61 0.83 -4.60
C ALA A 374 6.09 1.11 -4.53
N PRO A 375 5.62 1.79 -3.46
CA PRO A 375 4.22 2.24 -3.37
C PRO A 375 3.87 3.31 -4.41
N SER A 376 4.83 4.20 -4.73
CA SER A 376 4.80 5.17 -5.84
C SER A 376 6.22 5.55 -6.22
N ALA A 377 6.42 6.15 -7.40
CA ALA A 377 7.73 6.62 -7.82
C ALA A 377 8.27 7.73 -6.89
N SER A 378 7.39 8.58 -6.35
CA SER A 378 7.76 9.58 -5.34
C SER A 378 8.25 8.94 -4.03
N ILE A 379 7.60 7.88 -3.54
CA ILE A 379 8.05 7.16 -2.34
C ILE A 379 9.43 6.54 -2.57
N TYR A 380 9.67 5.93 -3.73
CA TYR A 380 11.00 5.45 -4.10
C TYR A 380 12.06 6.56 -4.03
N ALA A 381 11.76 7.72 -4.65
CA ALA A 381 12.67 8.86 -4.65
C ALA A 381 12.95 9.41 -3.23
N VAL A 382 11.97 9.38 -2.33
CA VAL A 382 12.19 9.71 -0.91
C VAL A 382 13.07 8.66 -0.24
N CYS A 383 12.83 7.37 -0.47
CA CYS A 383 13.63 6.29 0.09
C CYS A 383 15.11 6.41 -0.32
N THR A 384 15.42 6.79 -1.57
CA THR A 384 16.80 6.96 -2.03
C THR A 384 17.54 8.09 -1.31
N LYS A 385 16.82 9.11 -0.84
CA LYS A 385 17.39 10.30 -0.16
C LYS A 385 17.42 10.17 1.37
N LYS A 386 16.81 9.11 1.94
CA LYS A 386 16.81 8.90 3.38
C LYS A 386 18.22 8.72 3.92
N GLN A 387 18.50 9.42 5.02
CA GLN A 387 19.70 9.18 5.82
C GLN A 387 19.41 8.01 6.76
N VAL A 388 20.24 6.99 6.70
CA VAL A 388 20.14 5.77 7.50
C VAL A 388 21.50 5.43 8.12
N ASN A 389 21.50 4.59 9.13
CA ASN A 389 22.73 4.08 9.73
C ASN A 389 23.41 3.10 8.78
N THR A 390 24.68 3.34 8.45
CA THR A 390 25.50 2.49 7.58
C THR A 390 26.46 1.59 8.37
N ASP A 391 26.80 1.96 9.59
CA ASP A 391 27.84 1.33 10.41
C ASP A 391 27.30 0.67 11.70
N GLY A 392 25.97 0.61 11.84
CA GLY A 392 25.33 -0.01 13.00
C GLY A 392 25.32 -1.55 12.96
N PRO A 393 25.00 -2.21 14.09
CA PRO A 393 24.88 -3.66 14.16
C PRO A 393 23.72 -4.20 13.32
N ALA A 394 23.78 -5.50 13.01
CA ALA A 394 22.63 -6.23 12.48
C ALA A 394 21.78 -6.75 13.65
N LEU A 395 20.53 -6.27 13.75
CA LEU A 395 19.58 -6.73 14.77
C LEU A 395 18.79 -7.93 14.24
N LEU A 396 19.02 -9.10 14.82
CA LEU A 396 18.37 -10.37 14.48
C LEU A 396 17.35 -10.73 15.56
N MET A 397 16.09 -10.84 15.20
CA MET A 397 15.00 -11.12 16.13
C MET A 397 14.17 -12.30 15.61
N GLY A 398 13.84 -13.27 16.47
CA GLY A 398 13.03 -14.40 16.06
C GLY A 398 12.18 -15.00 17.17
N VAL A 399 11.01 -15.49 16.76
CA VAL A 399 10.05 -16.15 17.65
C VAL A 399 9.71 -17.53 17.07
N PRO A 400 10.61 -18.53 17.25
CA PRO A 400 10.37 -19.88 16.78
C PRO A 400 9.22 -20.55 17.54
N ASP A 401 8.49 -21.42 16.85
CA ASP A 401 7.49 -22.30 17.44
C ASP A 401 7.39 -23.63 16.67
N GLN A 402 6.38 -24.45 17.01
CA GLN A 402 6.19 -25.76 16.38
C GLN A 402 5.86 -25.69 14.88
N ASN A 403 5.29 -24.58 14.40
CA ASN A 403 4.91 -24.39 13.00
C ASN A 403 6.05 -23.77 12.18
N ALA A 404 7.04 -23.16 12.82
CA ALA A 404 8.19 -22.52 12.19
C ALA A 404 9.48 -22.82 12.98
N PRO A 405 9.90 -24.11 13.05
CA PRO A 405 11.11 -24.52 13.75
C PRO A 405 12.39 -24.00 13.11
N SER A 406 12.42 -23.80 11.79
CA SER A 406 13.62 -23.34 11.05
C SER A 406 13.97 -21.88 11.30
N ILE A 407 13.13 -21.10 11.99
CA ILE A 407 13.47 -19.71 12.39
C ILE A 407 14.79 -19.67 13.18
N LEU A 408 15.05 -20.62 14.07
CA LEU A 408 16.29 -20.64 14.83
C LEU A 408 17.51 -20.94 13.94
N GLU A 409 17.38 -21.90 13.01
CA GLU A 409 18.43 -22.23 12.03
C GLU A 409 18.72 -21.03 11.12
N GLU A 410 17.69 -20.35 10.66
CA GLU A 410 17.80 -19.11 9.87
C GLU A 410 18.61 -18.06 10.63
N LEU A 411 18.25 -17.74 11.87
CA LEU A 411 18.95 -16.73 12.66
C LEU A 411 20.41 -17.10 12.97
N GLU A 412 20.71 -18.36 13.28
CA GLU A 412 22.10 -18.81 13.51
C GLU A 412 22.95 -18.75 12.22
N ALA A 413 22.35 -19.07 11.07
CA ALA A 413 23.01 -18.91 9.78
C ALA A 413 23.32 -17.45 9.48
N LEU A 414 22.36 -16.53 9.74
CA LEU A 414 22.54 -15.10 9.54
C LEU A 414 23.56 -14.50 10.50
N LYS A 415 23.57 -14.95 11.74
CA LYS A 415 24.57 -14.57 12.74
C LYS A 415 26.01 -14.92 12.32
N ALA A 416 26.20 -16.01 11.60
CA ALA A 416 27.50 -16.38 11.06
C ALA A 416 27.94 -15.54 9.84
N ILE A 417 26.99 -14.92 9.12
CA ILE A 417 27.23 -14.17 7.88
C ILE A 417 27.38 -12.67 8.14
N LEU A 418 26.54 -12.11 9.03
CA LEU A 418 26.44 -10.68 9.23
C LEU A 418 27.52 -10.15 10.19
N PRO A 419 28.05 -8.94 9.94
CA PRO A 419 28.97 -8.31 10.87
C PRO A 419 28.22 -7.78 12.11
N ASP A 420 28.84 -7.91 13.28
CA ASP A 420 28.34 -7.43 14.58
C ASP A 420 26.85 -7.76 14.84
N PRO A 421 26.46 -9.07 14.78
CA PRO A 421 25.07 -9.45 14.92
C PRO A 421 24.63 -9.43 16.38
N GLN A 422 23.53 -8.74 16.67
CA GLN A 422 22.83 -8.78 17.94
C GLN A 422 21.57 -9.65 17.80
N MET A 423 21.56 -10.83 18.41
CA MET A 423 20.50 -11.84 18.25
C MET A 423 19.63 -11.94 19.49
N PHE A 424 18.31 -11.87 19.27
CA PHE A 424 17.28 -12.01 20.32
C PHE A 424 16.25 -13.05 19.88
N VAL A 425 16.02 -14.05 20.73
CA VAL A 425 15.15 -15.21 20.40
C VAL A 425 14.08 -15.41 21.46
N GLY A 426 12.90 -15.80 21.03
CA GLY A 426 11.76 -16.07 21.90
C GLY A 426 11.35 -14.83 22.70
N LYS A 427 11.23 -14.94 24.01
CA LYS A 427 10.81 -13.83 24.89
C LYS A 427 11.71 -12.61 24.84
N SER A 428 12.98 -12.76 24.47
CA SER A 428 13.90 -11.62 24.33
C SER A 428 13.66 -10.82 23.04
N ALA A 429 13.05 -11.40 22.01
CA ALA A 429 12.65 -10.71 20.79
C ALA A 429 11.40 -9.85 21.06
N SER A 430 11.57 -8.67 21.62
CA SER A 430 10.49 -7.82 22.13
C SER A 430 10.43 -6.44 21.49
N GLU A 431 9.26 -5.80 21.57
CA GLU A 431 9.08 -4.39 21.17
C GLU A 431 10.09 -3.47 21.87
N TYR A 432 10.42 -3.76 23.15
CA TYR A 432 11.41 -2.99 23.90
C TYR A 432 12.78 -2.99 23.24
N ILE A 433 13.25 -4.15 22.77
CA ILE A 433 14.52 -4.26 22.04
C ILE A 433 14.46 -3.47 20.73
N LEU A 434 13.39 -3.63 19.98
CA LEU A 434 13.21 -2.91 18.70
C LEU A 434 13.20 -1.40 18.91
N LYS A 435 12.55 -0.90 19.97
CA LYS A 435 12.49 0.53 20.30
C LYS A 435 13.84 1.10 20.74
N ASN A 436 14.65 0.35 21.49
CA ASN A 436 15.88 0.84 22.08
C ASN A 436 17.14 0.55 21.23
N ALA A 437 17.23 -0.63 20.61
CA ALA A 437 18.35 -1.02 19.76
C ALA A 437 18.13 -0.67 18.28
N GLY A 438 16.87 -0.70 17.82
CA GLY A 438 16.51 -0.41 16.42
C GLY A 438 17.00 0.92 15.88
N PRO A 439 16.93 2.04 16.64
CA PRO A 439 17.45 3.34 16.17
C PRO A 439 18.93 3.36 15.84
N GLY A 440 19.74 2.47 16.44
CA GLY A 440 21.18 2.35 16.18
C GLY A 440 21.56 1.24 15.18
N ALA A 441 20.63 0.41 14.80
CA ALA A 441 20.89 -0.70 13.88
C ALA A 441 21.10 -0.22 12.43
N ARG A 442 21.91 -0.98 11.67
CA ARG A 442 22.03 -0.84 10.21
C ARG A 442 20.98 -1.69 9.50
N LEU A 443 20.85 -2.94 9.92
CA LEU A 443 19.91 -3.92 9.39
C LEU A 443 19.04 -4.47 10.52
N ILE A 444 17.77 -4.71 10.23
CA ILE A 444 16.84 -5.39 11.14
C ILE A 444 16.25 -6.58 10.40
N HIS A 445 16.39 -7.77 11.00
CA HIS A 445 15.78 -8.99 10.50
C HIS A 445 14.87 -9.58 11.58
N ILE A 446 13.59 -9.76 11.25
CA ILE A 446 12.56 -10.28 12.17
C ILE A 446 11.97 -11.53 11.54
N ALA A 447 12.28 -12.69 12.10
CA ALA A 447 11.76 -14.00 11.69
C ALA A 447 10.66 -14.43 12.66
N THR A 448 9.39 -14.32 12.22
CA THR A 448 8.22 -14.58 13.08
C THR A 448 6.93 -14.66 12.27
N HIS A 449 5.82 -15.00 12.93
CA HIS A 449 4.51 -14.95 12.30
C HIS A 449 4.00 -13.52 12.14
N GLY A 450 3.49 -13.22 10.94
CA GLY A 450 2.71 -12.02 10.65
C GLY A 450 1.21 -12.32 10.61
N PHE A 451 0.40 -11.45 11.17
CA PHE A 451 -1.05 -11.53 11.14
C PHE A 451 -1.60 -10.36 10.34
N PHE A 452 -2.03 -10.66 9.13
CA PHE A 452 -2.63 -9.66 8.26
C PHE A 452 -4.15 -9.63 8.43
N ARG A 453 -4.69 -8.44 8.75
CA ARG A 453 -6.11 -8.21 9.02
C ARG A 453 -6.74 -7.37 7.92
N GLN A 454 -7.44 -8.02 6.99
CA GLN A 454 -8.10 -7.34 5.87
C GLN A 454 -9.32 -6.52 6.33
N ASP A 455 -10.00 -6.95 7.38
CA ASP A 455 -11.16 -6.29 7.98
C ASP A 455 -10.77 -5.07 8.85
N SER A 456 -9.57 -5.10 9.43
CA SER A 456 -9.05 -4.03 10.29
C SER A 456 -7.52 -3.90 10.15
N PRO A 457 -7.04 -3.30 9.05
CA PRO A 457 -5.61 -3.30 8.68
C PRO A 457 -4.69 -2.62 9.69
N MET A 458 -5.20 -1.67 10.48
CA MET A 458 -4.44 -1.01 11.54
C MET A 458 -4.01 -1.96 12.65
N PHE A 459 -4.69 -3.10 12.78
CA PHE A 459 -4.38 -4.18 13.71
C PHE A 459 -3.69 -5.38 13.06
N SER A 460 -3.26 -5.25 11.81
CA SER A 460 -2.24 -6.15 11.25
C SER A 460 -1.00 -6.05 12.13
N SER A 461 -0.43 -7.18 12.50
CA SER A 461 0.62 -7.22 13.52
C SER A 461 1.68 -8.27 13.24
N ILE A 462 2.82 -8.10 13.88
CA ILE A 462 3.93 -9.04 13.91
C ILE A 462 3.98 -9.63 15.32
N ARG A 463 4.06 -10.95 15.45
CA ARG A 463 4.25 -11.60 16.74
C ARG A 463 5.64 -11.29 17.28
N MET A 464 5.70 -10.81 18.51
CA MET A 464 6.93 -10.65 19.28
C MET A 464 6.95 -11.67 20.44
N GLY A 465 8.02 -11.77 21.15
CA GLY A 465 8.18 -12.83 22.16
C GLY A 465 7.08 -12.92 23.23
N SER A 466 6.48 -11.80 23.61
CA SER A 466 5.41 -11.72 24.61
C SER A 466 4.26 -10.79 24.22
N SER A 467 4.28 -10.23 23.00
CA SER A 467 3.32 -9.23 22.54
C SER A 467 3.15 -9.29 21.02
N TYR A 468 2.25 -8.48 20.51
CA TYR A 468 2.04 -8.26 19.07
C TYR A 468 2.34 -6.81 18.75
N LEU A 469 3.20 -6.60 17.75
CA LEU A 469 3.57 -5.28 17.25
C LEU A 469 2.63 -4.91 16.11
N SER A 470 1.66 -4.06 16.38
CA SER A 470 0.67 -3.63 15.38
C SER A 470 1.21 -2.51 14.49
N LEU A 471 0.48 -2.21 13.41
CA LEU A 471 0.79 -1.05 12.55
C LEU A 471 0.85 0.26 13.34
N TYR A 472 -0.05 0.43 14.32
CA TYR A 472 -0.05 1.60 15.20
C TYR A 472 1.26 1.71 16.00
N ASP A 473 1.79 0.57 16.49
CA ASP A 473 3.05 0.54 17.25
C ASP A 473 4.24 0.90 16.37
N LEU A 474 4.25 0.44 15.11
CA LEU A 474 5.26 0.79 14.13
C LEU A 474 5.34 2.31 13.88
N TYR A 475 4.20 3.01 13.93
CA TYR A 475 4.17 4.48 13.78
C TYR A 475 4.86 5.23 14.93
N GLN A 476 5.07 4.59 16.07
CA GLN A 476 5.76 5.15 17.23
C GLN A 476 7.26 4.82 17.24
N LEU A 477 7.72 3.98 16.32
CA LEU A 477 9.12 3.59 16.23
C LEU A 477 9.93 4.58 15.37
N ARG A 478 11.23 4.64 15.69
CA ARG A 478 12.23 5.33 14.88
C ARG A 478 13.29 4.31 14.44
N LEU A 479 13.24 3.92 13.18
CA LEU A 479 14.09 2.89 12.60
C LEU A 479 14.81 3.42 11.33
N PRO A 480 15.82 4.31 11.49
CA PRO A 480 16.59 4.85 10.35
C PRO A 480 17.59 3.81 9.85
N VAL A 481 17.09 2.71 9.32
CA VAL A 481 17.88 1.54 8.93
C VAL A 481 17.90 1.33 7.41
N GLU A 482 18.98 0.73 6.93
CA GLU A 482 19.17 0.44 5.51
C GLU A 482 18.15 -0.59 5.00
N LEU A 483 17.86 -1.62 5.79
CA LEU A 483 16.94 -2.69 5.43
C LEU A 483 16.22 -3.24 6.65
N VAL A 484 14.89 -3.40 6.53
CA VAL A 484 14.09 -4.23 7.42
C VAL A 484 13.60 -5.46 6.64
N THR A 485 13.94 -6.64 7.12
CA THR A 485 13.43 -7.92 6.62
C THR A 485 12.38 -8.46 7.59
N LEU A 486 11.20 -8.80 7.07
CA LEU A 486 10.20 -9.57 7.79
C LEU A 486 10.11 -10.96 7.15
N SER A 487 10.81 -11.91 7.75
CA SER A 487 10.78 -13.32 7.37
C SER A 487 9.60 -14.01 8.05
N GLY A 488 8.45 -13.97 7.41
CA GLY A 488 7.20 -14.51 7.97
C GLY A 488 6.06 -14.50 6.96
N CYS A 489 4.95 -15.12 7.33
CA CYS A 489 3.81 -15.29 6.44
C CYS A 489 3.15 -13.96 6.07
N ALA A 490 2.98 -13.73 4.77
CA ALA A 490 2.17 -12.64 4.19
C ALA A 490 2.48 -11.24 4.74
N THR A 491 3.73 -10.98 5.15
CA THR A 491 4.13 -9.71 5.79
C THR A 491 4.07 -8.51 4.83
N GLY A 492 4.18 -8.75 3.52
CA GLY A 492 4.06 -7.74 2.47
C GLY A 492 2.62 -7.51 2.00
N LEU A 493 1.64 -8.31 2.49
CA LEU A 493 0.25 -8.05 2.16
C LEU A 493 -0.21 -6.74 2.80
N ASN A 494 -0.88 -5.94 2.00
CA ASN A 494 -1.46 -4.67 2.42
C ASN A 494 -2.92 -4.64 1.99
N VAL A 495 -3.78 -3.95 2.74
CA VAL A 495 -5.07 -3.57 2.19
C VAL A 495 -4.84 -2.38 1.29
N VAL A 496 -5.19 -2.54 0.03
CA VAL A 496 -5.25 -1.40 -0.89
C VAL A 496 -6.53 -0.62 -0.57
N ALA A 497 -6.37 0.49 0.13
CA ALA A 497 -7.46 1.41 0.41
C ALA A 497 -7.72 2.32 -0.80
N ALA A 498 -8.82 3.05 -0.75
CA ALA A 498 -9.11 4.07 -1.74
C ALA A 498 -7.98 5.12 -1.75
N GLY A 499 -7.55 5.52 -2.93
CA GLY A 499 -6.38 6.37 -3.09
C GLY A 499 -5.10 5.59 -3.31
N ASP A 500 -5.21 4.29 -3.63
CA ASP A 500 -4.07 3.39 -3.76
C ASP A 500 -3.13 3.44 -2.53
N GLU A 501 -3.72 3.75 -1.38
CA GLU A 501 -3.00 3.81 -0.11
C GLU A 501 -2.80 2.40 0.42
N LEU A 502 -1.55 1.99 0.54
CA LEU A 502 -1.19 0.73 1.18
C LEU A 502 -1.35 0.86 2.70
N ILE A 503 -2.26 0.10 3.28
CA ILE A 503 -2.43 0.00 4.72
C ILE A 503 -1.91 -1.36 5.17
N GLY A 504 -0.77 -1.35 5.85
CA GLY A 504 -0.14 -2.58 6.32
C GLY A 504 1.27 -2.33 6.87
N LEU A 505 1.96 -3.41 7.19
CA LEU A 505 3.27 -3.35 7.85
C LEU A 505 4.32 -2.57 7.05
N ALA A 506 4.29 -2.66 5.71
CA ALA A 506 5.20 -1.91 4.84
C ALA A 506 5.09 -0.40 5.08
N ARG A 507 3.86 0.13 5.17
CA ARG A 507 3.61 1.54 5.47
C ARG A 507 4.21 1.96 6.81
N GLY A 508 3.96 1.16 7.86
CA GLY A 508 4.48 1.44 9.19
C GLY A 508 6.00 1.49 9.25
N LEU A 509 6.65 0.54 8.59
CA LEU A 509 8.11 0.46 8.54
C LEU A 509 8.75 1.60 7.72
N PHE A 510 8.16 1.98 6.60
CA PHE A 510 8.61 3.17 5.85
C PHE A 510 8.46 4.45 6.66
N GLN A 511 7.34 4.61 7.37
CA GLN A 511 7.13 5.75 8.25
C GLN A 511 8.10 5.74 9.43
N ALA A 512 8.39 4.58 10.03
CA ALA A 512 9.38 4.43 11.10
C ALA A 512 10.80 4.82 10.66
N GLY A 513 11.08 4.87 9.35
CA GLY A 513 12.36 5.36 8.83
C GLY A 513 13.14 4.38 7.96
N ALA A 514 12.68 3.16 7.79
CA ALA A 514 13.35 2.18 6.93
C ALA A 514 13.54 2.70 5.49
N GLN A 515 14.70 2.43 4.90
CA GLN A 515 15.00 2.80 3.52
C GLN A 515 14.55 1.75 2.53
N SER A 516 14.67 0.47 2.92
CA SER A 516 14.26 -0.68 2.13
C SER A 516 13.58 -1.72 3.01
N LEU A 517 12.67 -2.48 2.39
CA LEU A 517 11.95 -3.56 3.04
C LEU A 517 12.07 -4.84 2.21
N LEU A 518 12.25 -5.98 2.86
CA LEU A 518 12.13 -7.30 2.27
C LEU A 518 10.97 -8.03 2.97
N LEU A 519 9.88 -8.28 2.24
CA LEU A 519 8.59 -8.75 2.75
C LEU A 519 8.07 -9.89 1.90
N SER A 520 7.12 -10.69 2.41
CA SER A 520 6.50 -11.81 1.68
C SER A 520 5.08 -11.48 1.19
N LEU A 521 4.73 -11.90 -0.03
CA LEU A 521 3.39 -11.72 -0.63
C LEU A 521 2.38 -12.80 -0.18
N TRP A 522 2.83 -13.95 0.29
CA TRP A 522 1.99 -15.05 0.77
C TRP A 522 2.70 -15.81 1.89
N ASP A 523 2.02 -16.81 2.44
CA ASP A 523 2.60 -17.67 3.48
C ASP A 523 3.82 -18.40 2.96
N VAL A 524 4.90 -18.34 3.69
CA VAL A 524 6.19 -18.88 3.27
C VAL A 524 6.40 -20.31 3.76
N HIS A 525 7.18 -21.08 3.02
CA HIS A 525 7.62 -22.40 3.41
C HIS A 525 8.90 -22.27 4.26
N ASP A 526 8.89 -22.83 5.45
CA ASP A 526 9.88 -22.62 6.49
C ASP A 526 11.33 -22.85 6.00
N GLN A 527 11.64 -24.06 5.45
CA GLN A 527 12.99 -24.39 4.99
C GLN A 527 13.45 -23.54 3.78
N SER A 528 12.61 -23.39 2.75
CA SER A 528 13.01 -22.60 1.58
C SER A 528 13.21 -21.11 1.92
N THR A 529 12.58 -20.63 2.97
CA THR A 529 12.77 -19.28 3.52
C THR A 529 14.14 -19.14 4.15
N ALA A 530 14.55 -20.09 5.01
CA ALA A 530 15.87 -20.09 5.62
C ALA A 530 16.99 -20.15 4.56
N ASP A 531 16.82 -20.98 3.52
CA ASP A 531 17.76 -21.08 2.39
C ASP A 531 17.82 -19.76 1.61
N PHE A 532 16.66 -19.14 1.33
CA PHE A 532 16.59 -17.84 0.66
C PHE A 532 17.28 -16.73 1.46
N MET A 533 16.99 -16.61 2.75
CA MET A 533 17.57 -15.56 3.59
C MET A 533 19.08 -15.74 3.74
N THR A 534 19.55 -16.98 3.90
CA THR A 534 20.98 -17.29 3.96
C THR A 534 21.70 -16.85 2.69
N GLU A 535 21.18 -17.18 1.50
CA GLU A 535 21.81 -16.79 0.23
C GLU A 535 21.69 -15.29 -0.01
N PHE A 536 20.54 -14.67 0.27
CA PHE A 536 20.35 -13.23 0.13
C PHE A 536 21.37 -12.42 0.94
N TYR A 537 21.53 -12.72 2.23
CA TYR A 537 22.49 -12.00 3.07
C TYR A 537 23.94 -12.31 2.73
N ARG A 538 24.26 -13.54 2.29
CA ARG A 538 25.59 -13.87 1.78
C ARG A 538 25.97 -13.02 0.58
N ARG A 539 25.06 -12.88 -0.40
CA ARG A 539 25.24 -12.04 -1.58
C ARG A 539 25.37 -10.56 -1.22
N LEU A 540 24.51 -10.09 -0.33
CA LEU A 540 24.58 -8.72 0.15
C LEU A 540 25.94 -8.40 0.81
N GLN A 541 26.49 -9.34 1.61
CA GLN A 541 27.81 -9.20 2.22
C GLN A 541 28.98 -9.34 1.22
N SER A 542 28.79 -10.06 0.11
CA SER A 542 29.79 -10.13 -0.97
C SER A 542 29.88 -8.84 -1.79
N GLY A 543 29.00 -7.87 -1.53
CA GLY A 543 29.01 -6.55 -2.16
C GLY A 543 28.02 -6.37 -3.30
N GLU A 544 27.15 -7.32 -3.57
CA GLU A 544 26.02 -7.14 -4.47
C GLU A 544 25.02 -6.11 -3.88
N ASP A 545 24.25 -5.45 -4.76
CA ASP A 545 23.11 -4.64 -4.28
C ASP A 545 21.92 -5.54 -3.86
N LYS A 546 20.94 -4.92 -3.19
CA LYS A 546 19.79 -5.67 -2.65
C LYS A 546 18.97 -6.39 -3.72
N ALA A 547 18.83 -5.81 -4.92
CA ALA A 547 18.08 -6.44 -6.02
C ALA A 547 18.86 -7.57 -6.68
N GLN A 548 20.17 -7.43 -6.83
CA GLN A 548 21.07 -8.50 -7.32
C GLN A 548 21.09 -9.68 -6.34
N ALA A 549 21.27 -9.39 -5.04
CA ALA A 549 21.25 -10.39 -3.98
C ALA A 549 19.90 -11.14 -3.93
N MET A 550 18.78 -10.43 -4.06
CA MET A 550 17.45 -11.02 -4.12
C MET A 550 17.28 -11.93 -5.34
N ARG A 551 17.68 -11.47 -6.53
CA ARG A 551 17.65 -12.27 -7.75
C ARG A 551 18.47 -13.56 -7.61
N ALA A 552 19.70 -13.44 -7.11
CA ALA A 552 20.58 -14.59 -6.90
C ALA A 552 19.98 -15.61 -5.91
N ALA A 553 19.40 -15.14 -4.80
CA ALA A 553 18.73 -15.99 -3.82
C ALA A 553 17.50 -16.71 -4.42
N MET A 554 16.66 -16.01 -5.18
CA MET A 554 15.51 -16.62 -5.87
C MET A 554 15.93 -17.69 -6.86
N LEU A 555 16.97 -17.44 -7.65
CA LEU A 555 17.49 -18.42 -8.63
C LEU A 555 18.07 -19.64 -7.92
N ALA A 556 18.85 -19.46 -6.85
CA ALA A 556 19.42 -20.57 -6.08
C ALA A 556 18.33 -21.43 -5.42
N VAL A 557 17.34 -20.81 -4.78
CA VAL A 557 16.22 -21.54 -4.15
C VAL A 557 15.39 -22.28 -5.19
N ARG A 558 15.17 -21.71 -6.37
CA ARG A 558 14.41 -22.34 -7.46
C ARG A 558 15.02 -23.65 -7.95
N GLU A 559 16.34 -23.81 -7.90
CA GLU A 559 17.00 -25.05 -8.26
C GLU A 559 16.57 -26.22 -7.36
N ALA A 560 16.44 -25.99 -6.05
CA ALA A 560 16.00 -26.98 -5.08
C ALA A 560 14.47 -27.09 -4.99
N TYR A 561 13.78 -25.97 -5.14
CA TYR A 561 12.32 -25.81 -4.96
C TYR A 561 11.70 -25.14 -6.18
N PRO A 562 11.42 -25.88 -7.28
CA PRO A 562 11.02 -25.28 -8.56
C PRO A 562 9.64 -24.61 -8.59
N HIS A 563 8.79 -24.83 -7.57
CA HIS A 563 7.47 -24.20 -7.53
C HIS A 563 7.56 -22.72 -7.10
N PRO A 564 6.90 -21.76 -7.81
CA PRO A 564 6.92 -20.34 -7.46
C PRO A 564 6.51 -20.02 -6.03
N TYR A 565 5.65 -20.84 -5.41
CA TYR A 565 5.27 -20.69 -4.00
C TYR A 565 6.49 -20.61 -3.07
N GLN A 566 7.56 -21.35 -3.37
CA GLN A 566 8.72 -21.52 -2.49
C GLN A 566 9.84 -20.52 -2.76
N TRP A 567 10.08 -20.14 -4.03
CA TRP A 567 11.19 -19.24 -4.38
C TRP A 567 10.79 -17.79 -4.64
N ALA A 568 9.52 -17.54 -4.91
CA ALA A 568 9.03 -16.21 -5.30
C ALA A 568 8.13 -15.49 -4.27
N PRO A 569 8.09 -15.83 -2.96
CA PRO A 569 7.24 -15.11 -2.04
C PRO A 569 7.73 -13.72 -1.72
N PHE A 570 9.05 -13.44 -1.82
CA PHE A 570 9.64 -12.21 -1.33
C PHE A 570 9.60 -11.07 -2.34
N VAL A 571 9.40 -9.86 -1.83
CA VAL A 571 9.46 -8.60 -2.58
C VAL A 571 10.38 -7.62 -1.87
N LEU A 572 11.26 -6.99 -2.64
CA LEU A 572 12.13 -5.90 -2.18
C LEU A 572 11.43 -4.58 -2.50
N MET A 573 11.15 -3.77 -1.48
CA MET A 573 10.48 -2.47 -1.64
C MET A 573 11.40 -1.32 -1.22
N GLY A 574 11.34 -0.19 -1.90
CA GLY A 574 12.14 0.99 -1.63
C GLY A 574 13.48 0.99 -2.36
N LYS A 575 14.53 1.56 -1.77
CA LYS A 575 15.86 1.68 -2.40
C LYS A 575 16.50 0.30 -2.60
N TYR A 576 16.68 -0.12 -3.83
CA TYR A 576 17.26 -1.40 -4.18
C TYR A 576 18.80 -1.37 -4.26
N ALA A 577 19.37 -0.26 -4.75
CA ALA A 577 20.80 -0.06 -4.85
C ALA A 577 21.44 0.18 -3.47
N LYS A 578 22.77 0.13 -3.43
CA LYS A 578 23.55 0.43 -2.22
C LYS A 578 23.34 1.86 -1.73
#